data_f9bfdbb287019f5e5409993e5023a085
#
_entry.id   f9bfdbb287019f5e5409993e5023a085
#
_cell.length_a   1.000
_cell.length_b   1.000
_cell.length_c   1.000
_cell.angle_alpha   90.00
_cell.angle_beta   90.00
_cell.angle_gamma   90.00
#
_symmetry.space_group_name_H-M   'P 1'
#
loop_
_entity.id
_entity.type
_entity.pdbx_description
1 polymer ?
#
loop_
_entity_poly.entity_id
_entity_poly.type
_entity_poly.pdbx_seq_one_letter_code
_entity_poly.pdbx_strand_id
1 'polypeptide(L)'
;SRLEQYAQNDRLWRLLKRKSVWGLLLLLAMCAALASWNRDAAGVLYGRLCTPWEDIPPLSPYRFELVDSPSSVVYGEDALMQVRVTGAPLTSPVEIWVRPDGHPVQKLAAFRDQSGIWARRLEKLTAPCRIAFATAGGKARSEWFPLEINYQPKVAGGSVIVSPPEYTGLPPVEYPLNGQDVTVIDGGTADFILESNRPLMSGKAVFT
;
A
#
# COMPACT_ATOMS: atom_id res chain seq x y z
N SER A 1 16.13 31.78 -65.86
CA SER A 1 16.65 30.46 -66.22
C SER A 1 16.43 29.48 -65.02
N ARG A 2 16.32 28.16 -65.30
CA ARG A 2 16.07 27.14 -64.26
C ARG A 2 17.15 27.14 -63.15
N LEU A 3 18.36 27.55 -63.46
CA LEU A 3 19.48 27.61 -62.50
C LEU A 3 19.31 28.71 -61.43
N GLU A 4 18.69 29.83 -61.78
CA GLU A 4 18.42 30.90 -60.81
C GLU A 4 17.31 30.51 -59.82
N GLN A 5 16.31 29.76 -60.27
CA GLN A 5 15.28 29.20 -59.40
C GLN A 5 15.85 28.21 -58.38
N TYR A 6 16.79 27.36 -58.77
CA TYR A 6 17.45 26.43 -57.88
C TYR A 6 18.30 27.16 -56.81
N ALA A 7 19.06 28.17 -57.22
CA ALA A 7 19.89 28.98 -56.32
C ALA A 7 19.05 29.80 -55.31
N GLN A 8 17.89 30.28 -55.72
CA GLN A 8 16.94 31.01 -54.88
C GLN A 8 16.26 30.07 -53.87
N ASN A 9 15.94 28.85 -54.28
CA ASN A 9 15.34 27.83 -53.42
C ASN A 9 16.32 27.37 -52.34
N ASP A 10 17.61 27.20 -52.67
CA ASP A 10 18.65 26.82 -51.72
C ASP A 10 18.92 27.89 -50.64
N ARG A 11 18.79 29.18 -50.99
CA ARG A 11 18.90 30.28 -50.03
C ARG A 11 17.71 30.31 -49.07
N LEU A 12 16.50 30.10 -49.60
CA LEU A 12 15.28 30.02 -48.78
C LEU A 12 15.31 28.83 -47.84
N TRP A 13 15.76 27.65 -48.28
CA TRP A 13 15.93 26.46 -47.45
C TRP A 13 16.96 26.67 -46.33
N ARG A 14 18.05 27.35 -46.60
CA ARG A 14 19.07 27.68 -45.57
C ARG A 14 18.55 28.70 -44.56
N LEU A 15 17.79 29.70 -44.98
CA LEU A 15 17.16 30.67 -44.09
C LEU A 15 16.02 30.05 -43.26
N LEU A 16 15.20 29.17 -43.83
CA LEU A 16 14.17 28.41 -43.13
C LEU A 16 14.77 27.47 -42.10
N LYS A 17 15.79 26.70 -42.43
CA LYS A 17 16.53 25.83 -41.49
C LYS A 17 17.12 26.67 -40.36
N ARG A 18 17.74 27.80 -40.63
CA ARG A 18 18.32 28.67 -39.60
C ARG A 18 17.25 29.26 -38.69
N LYS A 19 16.11 29.74 -39.22
CA LYS A 19 15.00 30.25 -38.42
C LYS A 19 14.33 29.16 -37.60
N SER A 20 14.17 27.95 -38.13
CA SER A 20 13.63 26.82 -37.38
C SER A 20 14.54 26.35 -36.26
N VAL A 21 15.88 26.40 -36.48
CA VAL A 21 16.86 26.09 -35.40
C VAL A 21 16.74 27.12 -34.27
N TRP A 22 16.65 28.41 -34.59
CA TRP A 22 16.46 29.44 -33.55
C TRP A 22 15.13 29.32 -32.84
N GLY A 23 14.05 28.96 -33.55
CA GLY A 23 12.75 28.67 -32.97
C GLY A 23 12.80 27.47 -32.01
N LEU A 24 13.51 26.41 -32.39
CA LEU A 24 13.70 25.24 -31.55
C LEU A 24 14.54 25.57 -30.29
N LEU A 25 15.61 26.34 -30.44
CA LEU A 25 16.42 26.78 -29.30
C LEU A 25 15.64 27.65 -28.32
N LEU A 26 14.80 28.56 -28.83
CA LEU A 26 13.93 29.40 -28.02
C LEU A 26 12.86 28.59 -27.31
N LEU A 27 12.28 27.58 -27.94
CA LEU A 27 11.34 26.64 -27.33
C LEU A 27 12.01 25.84 -26.22
N LEU A 28 13.21 25.31 -26.48
CA LEU A 28 13.99 24.57 -25.47
C LEU A 28 14.37 25.47 -24.28
N ALA A 29 14.79 26.72 -24.53
CA ALA A 29 15.08 27.68 -23.48
C ALA A 29 13.85 28.01 -22.63
N MET A 30 12.69 28.17 -23.29
CA MET A 30 11.42 28.40 -22.60
C MET A 30 11.00 27.18 -21.76
N CYS A 31 11.12 25.97 -22.29
CA CYS A 31 10.88 24.74 -21.54
C CYS A 31 11.82 24.60 -20.33
N ALA A 32 13.12 24.90 -20.51
CA ALA A 32 14.11 24.89 -19.43
C ALA A 32 13.79 25.94 -18.35
N ALA A 33 13.37 27.14 -18.75
CA ALA A 33 12.94 28.20 -17.82
C ALA A 33 11.71 27.80 -17.02
N LEU A 34 10.70 27.22 -17.67
CA LEU A 34 9.49 26.70 -17.02
C LEU A 34 9.82 25.54 -16.07
N ALA A 35 10.69 24.62 -16.48
CA ALA A 35 11.14 23.50 -15.66
C ALA A 35 11.95 23.97 -14.43
N SER A 36 12.74 25.04 -14.56
CA SER A 36 13.50 25.60 -13.43
C SER A 36 12.61 26.38 -12.46
N TRP A 37 11.53 26.97 -12.94
CA TRP A 37 10.56 27.72 -12.12
C TRP A 37 9.75 26.77 -11.21
N ASN A 38 9.32 25.62 -11.71
CA ASN A 38 8.57 24.64 -10.94
C ASN A 38 9.13 23.23 -11.18
N ARG A 39 10.21 22.90 -10.43
CA ARG A 39 10.94 21.65 -10.58
C ARG A 39 10.07 20.41 -10.28
N ASP A 40 9.19 20.51 -9.27
CA ASP A 40 8.30 19.41 -8.88
C ASP A 40 7.32 19.08 -10.01
N ALA A 41 6.70 20.12 -10.60
CA ALA A 41 5.80 19.96 -11.76
C ALA A 41 6.53 19.39 -12.97
N ALA A 42 7.73 19.90 -13.26
CA ALA A 42 8.53 19.44 -14.38
C ALA A 42 8.94 17.96 -14.19
N GLY A 43 9.32 17.55 -12.97
CA GLY A 43 9.67 16.17 -12.65
C GLY A 43 8.49 15.21 -12.87
N VAL A 44 7.31 15.56 -12.39
CA VAL A 44 6.08 14.74 -12.58
C VAL A 44 5.70 14.65 -14.05
N LEU A 45 5.75 15.77 -14.80
CA LEU A 45 5.45 15.78 -16.25
C LEU A 45 6.44 14.96 -17.05
N TYR A 46 7.73 15.08 -16.74
CA TYR A 46 8.80 14.30 -17.35
C TYR A 46 8.63 12.81 -17.06
N GLY A 47 8.38 12.44 -15.79
CA GLY A 47 8.10 11.05 -15.40
C GLY A 47 6.94 10.47 -16.23
N ARG A 48 5.79 11.17 -16.29
CA ARG A 48 4.63 10.72 -17.08
C ARG A 48 4.90 10.59 -18.57
N LEU A 49 5.80 11.39 -19.11
CA LEU A 49 6.19 11.30 -20.51
C LEU A 49 7.13 10.12 -20.79
N CYS A 50 8.08 9.88 -19.89
CA CYS A 50 9.08 8.83 -20.05
C CYS A 50 8.59 7.45 -19.59
N THR A 51 7.72 7.39 -18.59
CA THR A 51 7.17 6.14 -18.02
C THR A 51 5.64 6.18 -17.98
N PRO A 52 4.95 6.21 -19.15
CA PRO A 52 3.48 6.33 -19.20
C PRO A 52 2.73 5.14 -18.59
N TRP A 53 3.42 4.03 -18.35
CA TRP A 53 2.89 2.82 -17.68
C TRP A 53 2.96 2.90 -16.14
N GLU A 54 3.70 3.86 -15.59
CA GLU A 54 3.76 4.09 -14.14
C GLU A 54 2.58 4.96 -13.69
N ASP A 55 1.95 4.55 -12.59
CA ASP A 55 0.85 5.29 -11.98
C ASP A 55 1.38 6.42 -11.07
N ILE A 56 1.96 7.45 -11.71
CA ILE A 56 2.54 8.60 -11.02
C ILE A 56 1.43 9.46 -10.41
N PRO A 57 1.49 9.76 -9.09
CA PRO A 57 0.46 10.56 -8.42
C PRO A 57 0.32 11.95 -9.03
N PRO A 58 -0.90 12.54 -8.99
CA PRO A 58 -1.12 13.89 -9.49
C PRO A 58 -0.38 14.93 -8.63
N LEU A 59 0.07 16.00 -9.29
CA LEU A 59 0.57 17.17 -8.60
C LEU A 59 -0.53 17.74 -7.70
N SER A 60 -0.23 17.86 -6.43
CA SER A 60 -1.17 18.40 -5.45
C SER A 60 -0.43 19.23 -4.39
N PRO A 61 -1.11 20.22 -3.79
CA PRO A 61 -0.56 20.97 -2.67
C PRO A 61 -0.53 20.16 -1.36
N TYR A 62 -1.09 18.94 -1.37
CA TYR A 62 -1.16 18.06 -0.21
C TYR A 62 0.01 17.08 -0.20
N ARG A 63 0.60 16.88 0.97
CA ARG A 63 1.59 15.84 1.24
C ARG A 63 0.99 14.83 2.21
N PHE A 64 1.13 13.56 1.86
CA PHE A 64 0.64 12.43 2.65
C PHE A 64 1.83 11.76 3.32
N GLU A 65 1.86 11.78 4.64
CA GLU A 65 2.91 11.16 5.44
C GLU A 65 2.30 10.01 6.25
N LEU A 66 2.80 8.80 6.03
CA LEU A 66 2.40 7.65 6.83
C LEU A 66 2.84 7.83 8.28
N VAL A 67 1.93 7.50 9.20
CA VAL A 67 2.18 7.56 10.64
C VAL A 67 1.83 6.20 11.21
N ASP A 68 2.80 5.53 11.85
CA ASP A 68 2.62 4.23 12.53
C ASP A 68 1.84 3.16 11.74
N SER A 69 2.01 3.16 10.41
CA SER A 69 1.33 2.22 9.53
C SER A 69 2.22 1.02 9.27
N PRO A 70 1.72 -0.22 9.46
CA PRO A 70 2.50 -1.42 9.23
C PRO A 70 2.78 -1.61 7.73
N SER A 71 3.98 -2.08 7.39
CA SER A 71 4.34 -2.52 6.02
C SER A 71 4.00 -4.00 5.77
N SER A 72 3.79 -4.78 6.84
CA SER A 72 3.40 -6.18 6.78
C SER A 72 2.43 -6.53 7.90
N VAL A 73 1.51 -7.46 7.63
CA VAL A 73 0.47 -7.91 8.57
C VAL A 73 0.38 -9.43 8.51
N VAL A 74 0.07 -10.08 9.62
CA VAL A 74 -0.16 -11.53 9.64
C VAL A 74 -1.47 -11.87 8.94
N TYR A 75 -1.48 -12.99 8.21
CA TYR A 75 -2.67 -13.47 7.48
C TYR A 75 -3.91 -13.50 8.38
N GLY A 76 -4.99 -12.86 7.93
CA GLY A 76 -6.27 -12.79 8.63
C GLY A 76 -6.35 -11.76 9.76
N GLU A 77 -5.27 -11.03 10.05
CA GLU A 77 -5.28 -9.92 11.01
C GLU A 77 -5.72 -8.60 10.36
N ASP A 78 -6.06 -7.64 11.20
CA ASP A 78 -6.44 -6.29 10.80
C ASP A 78 -5.21 -5.38 10.74
N ALA A 79 -5.22 -4.40 9.83
CA ALA A 79 -4.23 -3.34 9.77
C ALA A 79 -4.86 -1.97 10.04
N LEU A 80 -4.30 -1.21 10.97
CA LEU A 80 -4.65 0.19 11.15
C LEU A 80 -3.72 1.06 10.29
N MET A 81 -4.29 1.66 9.26
CA MET A 81 -3.55 2.56 8.37
C MET A 81 -3.79 4.01 8.81
N GLN A 82 -2.71 4.75 9.02
CA GLN A 82 -2.76 6.13 9.51
C GLN A 82 -1.95 7.05 8.59
N VAL A 83 -2.50 8.22 8.31
CA VAL A 83 -1.85 9.23 7.48
C VAL A 83 -2.06 10.62 8.04
N ARG A 84 -0.99 11.39 8.05
CA ARG A 84 -1.02 12.84 8.28
C ARG A 84 -1.01 13.55 6.94
N VAL A 85 -1.95 14.46 6.75
CA VAL A 85 -2.00 15.29 5.54
C VAL A 85 -1.56 16.69 5.90
N THR A 86 -0.51 17.15 5.21
CA THR A 86 0.08 18.49 5.38
C THR A 86 0.00 19.28 4.08
N GLY A 87 0.27 20.58 4.15
CA GLY A 87 0.22 21.50 3.00
C GLY A 87 -0.98 22.44 3.06
N ALA A 88 -1.83 22.41 2.05
CA ALA A 88 -3.01 23.28 1.99
C ALA A 88 -4.12 22.85 2.97
N PRO A 89 -5.04 23.75 3.38
CA PRO A 89 -6.22 23.39 4.16
C PRO A 89 -7.06 22.33 3.43
N LEU A 90 -7.38 21.26 4.14
CA LEU A 90 -8.11 20.13 3.56
C LEU A 90 -9.60 20.47 3.50
N THR A 91 -10.14 20.56 2.29
CA THR A 91 -11.56 20.84 2.03
C THR A 91 -12.39 19.61 1.75
N SER A 92 -11.74 18.45 1.55
CA SER A 92 -12.38 17.20 1.20
C SER A 92 -11.95 16.08 2.15
N PRO A 93 -12.82 15.10 2.44
CA PRO A 93 -12.43 13.95 3.24
C PRO A 93 -11.31 13.16 2.57
N VAL A 94 -10.55 12.42 3.38
CA VAL A 94 -9.50 11.52 2.90
C VAL A 94 -10.07 10.12 2.72
N GLU A 95 -9.69 9.47 1.64
CA GLU A 95 -10.00 8.09 1.31
C GLU A 95 -8.72 7.25 1.33
N ILE A 96 -8.85 6.01 1.75
CA ILE A 96 -7.83 4.99 1.54
C ILE A 96 -8.22 4.18 0.31
N TRP A 97 -7.34 4.12 -0.65
CA TRP A 97 -7.48 3.28 -1.82
C TRP A 97 -6.69 2.00 -1.62
N VAL A 98 -7.37 0.88 -1.65
CA VAL A 98 -6.79 -0.45 -1.50
C VAL A 98 -6.86 -1.16 -2.84
N ARG A 99 -5.72 -1.61 -3.34
CA ARG A 99 -5.60 -2.38 -4.59
C ARG A 99 -5.06 -3.76 -4.26
N PRO A 100 -5.91 -4.78 -4.07
CA PRO A 100 -5.47 -6.17 -4.00
C PRO A 100 -4.91 -6.60 -5.36
N ASP A 101 -3.95 -7.51 -5.38
CA ASP A 101 -3.40 -8.02 -6.64
C ASP A 101 -4.48 -8.69 -7.50
N GLY A 102 -4.57 -8.28 -8.77
CA GLY A 102 -5.57 -8.78 -9.72
C GLY A 102 -7.01 -8.29 -9.51
N HIS A 103 -7.27 -7.37 -8.58
CA HIS A 103 -8.61 -6.86 -8.30
C HIS A 103 -8.71 -5.34 -8.51
N PRO A 104 -9.92 -4.81 -8.73
CA PRO A 104 -10.14 -3.39 -8.85
C PRO A 104 -9.85 -2.65 -7.54
N VAL A 105 -9.52 -1.37 -7.67
CA VAL A 105 -9.27 -0.49 -6.52
C VAL A 105 -10.55 -0.29 -5.72
N GLN A 106 -10.48 -0.58 -4.43
CA GLN A 106 -11.52 -0.28 -3.46
C GLN A 106 -11.21 1.06 -2.78
N LYS A 107 -12.22 1.93 -2.65
CA LYS A 107 -12.09 3.24 -2.02
C LYS A 107 -12.85 3.23 -0.70
N LEU A 108 -12.14 3.46 0.39
CA LEU A 108 -12.68 3.43 1.74
C LEU A 108 -12.50 4.80 2.39
N ALA A 109 -13.53 5.34 3.04
CA ALA A 109 -13.41 6.58 3.77
C ALA A 109 -12.49 6.42 4.99
N ALA A 110 -11.57 7.35 5.17
CA ALA A 110 -10.79 7.48 6.39
C ALA A 110 -11.47 8.45 7.37
N PHE A 111 -11.25 8.24 8.65
CA PHE A 111 -11.81 9.07 9.72
C PHE A 111 -10.69 9.87 10.37
N ARG A 112 -10.97 11.15 10.62
CA ARG A 112 -10.02 12.05 11.27
C ARG A 112 -10.16 11.94 12.79
N ASP A 113 -9.03 11.73 13.47
CA ASP A 113 -8.98 11.76 14.92
C ASP A 113 -8.79 13.18 15.50
N GLN A 114 -8.73 13.30 16.82
CA GLN A 114 -8.53 14.59 17.52
C GLN A 114 -7.13 15.18 17.28
N SER A 115 -6.14 14.35 16.94
CA SER A 115 -4.76 14.77 16.64
C SER A 115 -4.59 15.24 15.18
N GLY A 116 -5.66 15.15 14.37
CA GLY A 116 -5.63 15.52 12.96
C GLY A 116 -5.10 14.45 12.03
N ILE A 117 -4.86 13.24 12.55
CA ILE A 117 -4.45 12.06 11.76
C ILE A 117 -5.70 11.40 11.17
N TRP A 118 -5.61 11.00 9.92
CA TRP A 118 -6.64 10.23 9.24
C TRP A 118 -6.33 8.75 9.37
N ALA A 119 -7.28 7.99 9.89
CA ALA A 119 -7.11 6.57 10.17
C ALA A 119 -8.24 5.73 9.56
N ARG A 120 -7.89 4.51 9.16
CA ARG A 120 -8.84 3.48 8.75
C ARG A 120 -8.29 2.11 9.12
N ARG A 121 -9.11 1.28 9.70
CA ARG A 121 -8.84 -0.14 9.92
C ARG A 121 -9.23 -0.92 8.67
N LEU A 122 -8.30 -1.71 8.16
CA LEU A 122 -8.51 -2.70 7.13
C LEU A 122 -8.68 -4.06 7.81
N GLU A 123 -9.81 -4.70 7.61
CA GLU A 123 -10.17 -5.92 8.33
C GLU A 123 -9.79 -7.17 7.54
N LYS A 124 -9.35 -8.22 8.25
CA LYS A 124 -9.14 -9.59 7.74
C LYS A 124 -8.33 -9.63 6.44
N LEU A 125 -7.13 -9.11 6.47
CA LEU A 125 -6.25 -9.11 5.30
C LEU A 125 -5.76 -10.52 4.99
N THR A 126 -6.13 -11.04 3.83
CA THR A 126 -5.80 -12.40 3.38
C THR A 126 -4.88 -12.44 2.15
N ALA A 127 -4.69 -11.31 1.48
CA ALA A 127 -3.84 -11.21 0.29
C ALA A 127 -3.03 -9.92 0.32
N PRO A 128 -1.82 -9.91 -0.27
CA PRO A 128 -1.02 -8.70 -0.38
C PRO A 128 -1.78 -7.66 -1.20
N CYS A 129 -1.62 -6.40 -0.82
CA CYS A 129 -2.28 -5.30 -1.49
C CYS A 129 -1.39 -4.06 -1.53
N ARG A 130 -1.74 -3.12 -2.40
CA ARG A 130 -1.14 -1.79 -2.42
C ARG A 130 -2.13 -0.78 -1.89
N ILE A 131 -1.64 0.14 -1.08
CA ILE A 131 -2.46 1.15 -0.43
C ILE A 131 -2.00 2.53 -0.88
N ALA A 132 -2.96 3.41 -1.17
CA ALA A 132 -2.71 4.82 -1.39
C ALA A 132 -3.74 5.65 -0.62
N PHE A 133 -3.34 6.85 -0.22
CA PHE A 133 -4.24 7.83 0.38
C PHE A 133 -4.59 8.88 -0.67
N ALA A 134 -5.86 9.24 -0.73
CA ALA A 134 -6.33 10.23 -1.69
C ALA A 134 -7.35 11.16 -1.05
N THR A 135 -7.49 12.36 -1.61
CA THR A 135 -8.67 13.20 -1.32
C THR A 135 -9.88 12.66 -2.07
N ALA A 136 -11.07 12.85 -1.52
CA ALA A 136 -12.31 12.46 -2.18
C ALA A 136 -12.35 13.04 -3.61
N GLY A 137 -12.61 12.15 -4.58
CA GLY A 137 -12.54 12.49 -6.00
C GLY A 137 -11.16 12.32 -6.64
N GLY A 138 -10.12 11.91 -5.90
CA GLY A 138 -8.81 11.52 -6.45
C GLY A 138 -7.97 12.66 -7.03
N LYS A 139 -8.30 13.93 -6.74
CA LYS A 139 -7.55 15.10 -7.22
C LYS A 139 -6.13 15.16 -6.66
N ALA A 140 -5.95 14.61 -5.46
CA ALA A 140 -4.66 14.44 -4.81
C ALA A 140 -4.56 13.00 -4.33
N ARG A 141 -3.40 12.38 -4.53
CA ARG A 141 -3.14 10.99 -4.11
C ARG A 141 -1.68 10.85 -3.73
N SER A 142 -1.40 10.01 -2.73
CA SER A 142 -0.05 9.56 -2.40
C SER A 142 0.49 8.57 -3.44
N GLU A 143 1.74 8.21 -3.31
CA GLU A 143 2.27 7.00 -3.94
C GLU A 143 1.58 5.75 -3.39
N TRP A 144 1.77 4.62 -4.10
CA TRP A 144 1.29 3.34 -3.66
C TRP A 144 2.29 2.70 -2.69
N PHE A 145 1.82 2.37 -1.49
CA PHE A 145 2.59 1.67 -0.48
C PHE A 145 2.24 0.19 -0.51
N PRO A 146 3.22 -0.71 -0.62
CA PRO A 146 2.94 -2.14 -0.50
C PRO A 146 2.58 -2.50 0.94
N LEU A 147 1.56 -3.34 1.11
CA LEU A 147 1.23 -4.00 2.35
C LEU A 147 1.37 -5.51 2.13
N GLU A 148 2.38 -6.08 2.73
CA GLU A 148 2.70 -7.49 2.60
C GLU A 148 1.93 -8.33 3.62
N ILE A 149 1.60 -9.57 3.24
CA ILE A 149 0.97 -10.51 4.16
C ILE A 149 2.02 -11.51 4.62
N ASN A 150 2.21 -11.55 5.93
CA ASN A 150 3.06 -12.56 6.57
C ASN A 150 2.24 -13.84 6.78
N TYR A 151 2.58 -14.87 6.03
CA TYR A 151 1.90 -16.16 6.07
C TYR A 151 2.39 -17.08 7.19
N GLN A 152 3.05 -16.56 8.22
CA GLN A 152 3.43 -17.37 9.35
C GLN A 152 2.17 -17.91 10.06
N PRO A 153 2.13 -19.23 10.34
CA PRO A 153 1.06 -19.81 11.13
C PRO A 153 1.09 -19.24 12.54
N LYS A 154 -0.06 -18.88 13.05
CA LYS A 154 -0.23 -18.42 14.43
C LYS A 154 -1.34 -19.24 15.07
N VAL A 155 -1.16 -19.65 16.31
CA VAL A 155 -2.23 -20.29 17.08
C VAL A 155 -3.28 -19.21 17.36
N ALA A 156 -4.48 -19.42 16.85
CA ALA A 156 -5.61 -18.50 16.99
C ALA A 156 -6.42 -18.78 18.24
N GLY A 157 -6.40 -20.03 18.69
CA GLY A 157 -7.10 -20.52 19.87
C GLY A 157 -6.81 -21.99 20.11
N GLY A 158 -7.45 -22.56 21.11
CA GLY A 158 -7.40 -23.99 21.39
C GLY A 158 -8.01 -24.37 22.71
N SER A 159 -8.12 -25.66 22.91
CA SER A 159 -8.54 -26.28 24.17
C SER A 159 -7.66 -27.48 24.51
N VAL A 160 -7.70 -27.89 25.76
CA VAL A 160 -7.11 -29.13 26.24
C VAL A 160 -8.18 -29.99 26.89
N ILE A 161 -8.31 -31.21 26.41
CA ILE A 161 -9.20 -32.22 27.04
C ILE A 161 -8.38 -33.07 27.96
N VAL A 162 -8.68 -32.96 29.24
CA VAL A 162 -8.03 -33.79 30.30
C VAL A 162 -8.91 -35.00 30.58
N SER A 163 -8.36 -36.17 30.33
CA SER A 163 -9.00 -37.44 30.63
C SER A 163 -8.31 -38.09 31.85
N PRO A 164 -9.01 -38.13 33.00
CA PRO A 164 -8.49 -38.81 34.17
C PRO A 164 -8.33 -40.31 33.91
N PRO A 165 -7.46 -41.00 34.69
CA PRO A 165 -7.34 -42.47 34.60
C PRO A 165 -8.66 -43.19 34.88
N GLU A 166 -8.89 -44.32 34.23
CA GLU A 166 -10.15 -45.09 34.32
C GLU A 166 -10.58 -45.44 35.74
N TYR A 167 -9.59 -45.73 36.64
CA TYR A 167 -9.85 -46.07 38.03
C TYR A 167 -10.55 -44.97 38.83
N THR A 168 -10.49 -43.71 38.35
CA THR A 168 -11.12 -42.56 39.04
C THR A 168 -12.62 -42.45 38.78
N GLY A 169 -13.12 -43.06 37.68
CA GLY A 169 -14.51 -42.94 37.26
C GLY A 169 -14.96 -41.51 36.87
N LEU A 170 -14.03 -40.57 36.74
CA LEU A 170 -14.32 -39.18 36.39
C LEU A 170 -14.43 -38.99 34.86
N PRO A 171 -15.37 -38.17 34.36
CA PRO A 171 -15.47 -37.88 32.97
C PRO A 171 -14.34 -36.94 32.46
N PRO A 172 -13.98 -36.97 31.17
CA PRO A 172 -13.10 -35.99 30.58
C PRO A 172 -13.64 -34.55 30.71
N VAL A 173 -12.72 -33.59 30.94
CA VAL A 173 -13.06 -32.17 31.10
C VAL A 173 -12.25 -31.35 30.10
N GLU A 174 -12.93 -30.45 29.38
CA GLU A 174 -12.31 -29.55 28.44
C GLU A 174 -12.02 -28.19 29.08
N TYR A 175 -10.78 -27.70 28.89
CA TYR A 175 -10.32 -26.41 29.38
C TYR A 175 -9.87 -25.56 28.20
N PRO A 176 -10.26 -24.27 28.08
CA PRO A 176 -9.76 -23.37 27.05
C PRO A 176 -8.27 -23.03 27.33
N LEU A 177 -7.47 -22.97 26.27
CA LEU A 177 -6.07 -22.55 26.36
C LEU A 177 -5.97 -21.00 26.44
N ASN A 178 -6.27 -20.47 27.62
CA ASN A 178 -6.29 -19.02 27.92
C ASN A 178 -5.19 -18.59 28.90
N GLY A 179 -4.16 -19.43 29.07
CA GLY A 179 -3.06 -19.20 30.05
C GLY A 179 -3.38 -19.63 31.48
N GLN A 180 -4.47 -20.37 31.72
CA GLN A 180 -4.75 -20.99 33.02
C GLN A 180 -3.96 -22.27 33.17
N ASP A 181 -3.53 -22.54 34.41
CA ASP A 181 -2.89 -23.79 34.75
C ASP A 181 -3.91 -24.94 34.74
N VAL A 182 -3.58 -25.99 34.02
CA VAL A 182 -4.40 -27.20 33.93
C VAL A 182 -3.71 -28.31 34.71
N THR A 183 -4.39 -28.83 35.73
CA THR A 183 -3.87 -29.92 36.56
C THR A 183 -4.36 -31.25 36.01
N VAL A 184 -3.46 -32.16 35.75
CA VAL A 184 -3.74 -33.54 35.34
C VAL A 184 -3.42 -34.49 36.45
N ILE A 185 -4.30 -35.45 36.73
CA ILE A 185 -4.06 -36.52 37.72
C ILE A 185 -3.01 -37.47 37.12
N ASP A 186 -2.10 -37.94 37.98
CA ASP A 186 -1.05 -38.87 37.55
C ASP A 186 -1.66 -40.14 36.92
N GLY A 187 -1.15 -40.47 35.72
CA GLY A 187 -1.69 -41.55 34.89
C GLY A 187 -2.86 -41.11 33.98
N GLY A 188 -3.30 -39.86 34.02
CA GLY A 188 -4.26 -39.27 33.06
C GLY A 188 -3.62 -38.86 31.75
N THR A 189 -4.44 -38.52 30.76
CA THR A 189 -3.99 -38.02 29.47
C THR A 189 -4.52 -36.61 29.22
N ALA A 190 -3.79 -35.82 28.43
CA ALA A 190 -4.19 -34.49 28.01
C ALA A 190 -4.08 -34.39 26.48
N ASP A 191 -5.22 -34.18 25.84
CA ASP A 191 -5.30 -34.00 24.38
C ASP A 191 -5.42 -32.51 24.03
N PHE A 192 -4.46 -31.97 23.27
CA PHE A 192 -4.42 -30.59 22.90
C PHE A 192 -5.07 -30.40 21.52
N ILE A 193 -6.10 -29.58 21.47
CA ILE A 193 -6.75 -29.13 20.23
C ILE A 193 -6.30 -27.70 19.99
N LEU A 194 -5.52 -27.48 18.90
CA LEU A 194 -5.00 -26.17 18.55
C LEU A 194 -5.64 -25.69 17.26
N GLU A 195 -6.17 -24.48 17.30
CA GLU A 195 -6.68 -23.80 16.14
C GLU A 195 -5.63 -22.85 15.56
N SER A 196 -5.40 -22.96 14.25
CA SER A 196 -4.47 -22.07 13.54
C SER A 196 -5.24 -21.12 12.64
N ASN A 197 -4.70 -19.90 12.47
CA ASN A 197 -5.26 -18.89 11.54
C ASN A 197 -5.21 -19.31 10.07
N ARG A 198 -4.57 -20.45 9.73
CA ARG A 198 -4.47 -21.00 8.38
C ARG A 198 -4.28 -22.52 8.42
N PRO A 199 -4.59 -23.24 7.33
CA PRO A 199 -4.31 -24.67 7.24
C PRO A 199 -2.84 -24.95 7.46
N LEU A 200 -2.52 -25.91 8.33
CA LEU A 200 -1.17 -26.38 8.60
C LEU A 200 -0.95 -27.72 7.91
N MET A 201 0.23 -27.92 7.33
CA MET A 201 0.65 -29.22 6.82
C MET A 201 1.20 -30.11 7.94
N SER A 202 1.83 -29.53 8.95
CA SER A 202 2.38 -30.22 10.13
C SER A 202 2.56 -29.24 11.27
N GLY A 203 2.57 -29.75 12.49
CA GLY A 203 2.88 -29.00 13.70
C GLY A 203 3.70 -29.86 14.68
N LYS A 204 4.52 -29.22 15.50
CA LYS A 204 5.27 -29.87 16.59
C LYS A 204 5.04 -29.07 17.87
N ALA A 205 4.52 -29.72 18.92
CA ALA A 205 4.48 -29.17 20.25
C ALA A 205 5.74 -29.58 21.00
N VAL A 206 6.37 -28.64 21.70
CA VAL A 206 7.52 -28.88 22.59
C VAL A 206 7.12 -28.39 23.96
N PHE A 207 7.14 -29.28 24.93
CA PHE A 207 6.88 -28.99 26.33
C PHE A 207 8.24 -28.89 27.07
N THR A 208 8.44 -27.85 27.83
CA THR A 208 9.65 -27.57 28.62
C THR A 208 9.30 -27.48 30.08
#